data_fdccabfcd3ad9fe06ffe8d0940b20a19
#
_entry.id   fdccabfcd3ad9fe06ffe8d0940b20a19
#
_cell.length_a   1.000
_cell.length_b   1.000
_cell.length_c   1.000
_cell.angle_alpha   90.00
_cell.angle_beta   90.00
_cell.angle_gamma   90.00
#
_symmetry.space_group_name_H-M   'P 1'
#
loop_
_entity.id
_entity.type
_entity.pdbx_description
1 polymer ?
#
loop_
_entity_poly.entity_id
_entity_poly.type
_entity_poly.pdbx_seq_one_letter_code
_entity_poly.pdbx_strand_id
1 'polypeptide(L)' 'MKKTIVELEARINLLEQRNPVENRNIINKLKRQLRKLENN' A
#
# COMPACT_ATOMS: atom_id res chain seq x y z
N MET A 1 11.31 -5.30 -7.37
CA MET A 1 11.73 -6.39 -6.49
C MET A 1 10.57 -6.90 -5.67
N LYS A 2 10.52 -8.20 -5.48
CA LYS A 2 9.42 -8.82 -4.75
C LYS A 2 9.28 -8.30 -3.33
N LYS A 3 10.42 -8.00 -2.71
CA LYS A 3 10.43 -7.52 -1.33
C LYS A 3 9.69 -6.19 -1.20
N THR A 4 9.85 -5.31 -2.17
CA THR A 4 9.19 -4.01 -2.14
C THR A 4 7.68 -4.16 -2.24
N ILE A 5 7.20 -5.04 -3.10
CA ILE A 5 5.77 -5.29 -3.26
C ILE A 5 5.18 -5.84 -1.98
N VAL A 6 5.85 -6.80 -1.37
CA VAL A 6 5.38 -7.40 -0.11
C VAL A 6 5.33 -6.36 1.00
N GLU A 7 6.35 -5.51 1.08
CA GLU A 7 6.38 -4.47 2.09
C GLU A 7 5.25 -3.46 1.92
N LEU A 8 4.97 -3.07 0.68
CA LEU A 8 3.87 -2.14 0.41
C LEU A 8 2.53 -2.76 0.77
N GLU A 9 2.33 -4.01 0.40
CA GLU A 9 1.09 -4.70 0.72
C GLU A 9 0.88 -4.82 2.23
N ALA A 10 1.94 -5.16 2.95
CA ALA A 10 1.87 -5.28 4.39
C ALA A 10 1.54 -3.94 5.04
N ARG A 11 2.15 -2.87 4.55
CA ARG A 11 1.89 -1.53 5.07
C ARG A 11 0.45 -1.10 4.79
N ILE A 12 -0.05 -1.35 3.59
CA ILE A 12 -1.42 -1.02 3.24
C ILE A 12 -2.40 -1.76 4.15
N ASN A 13 -2.18 -3.05 4.36
CA ASN A 13 -3.04 -3.83 5.22
C ASN A 13 -3.06 -3.30 6.64
N LEU A 14 -1.89 -2.94 7.15
CA LEU A 14 -1.78 -2.41 8.51
C LEU A 14 -2.54 -1.11 8.66
N LEU A 15 -2.39 -0.21 7.70
CA LEU A 15 -3.07 1.08 7.74
C LEU A 15 -4.58 0.91 7.62
N GLU A 16 -5.02 -0.02 6.80
CA GLU A 16 -6.45 -0.27 6.63
C GLU A 16 -7.07 -0.87 7.89
N GLN A 17 -6.31 -1.64 8.64
CA GLN A 17 -6.80 -2.23 9.87
C GLN A 17 -6.87 -1.22 11.02
N ARG A 18 -5.93 -0.27 11.04
CA ARG A 18 -5.85 0.69 12.14
C ARG A 18 -6.80 1.88 11.96
N ASN A 19 -6.51 2.72 11.02
CA ASN A 19 -7.29 3.95 10.81
C ASN A 19 -7.53 4.18 9.33
N PRO A 20 -8.44 3.41 8.73
CA PRO A 20 -8.67 3.49 7.28
C PRO A 20 -9.15 4.86 6.83
N VAL A 21 -9.93 5.55 7.66
CA VAL A 21 -10.45 6.86 7.28
C VAL A 21 -9.36 7.92 7.29
N GLU A 22 -8.58 7.97 8.37
CA GLU A 22 -7.51 8.94 8.48
C GLU A 22 -6.37 8.67 7.51
N ASN A 23 -6.12 7.39 7.24
CA ASN A 23 -5.00 6.99 6.37
C ASN A 23 -5.42 6.81 4.93
N ARG A 24 -6.62 7.23 4.60
CA ARG A 24 -7.17 7.03 3.26
C ARG A 24 -6.25 7.53 2.15
N ASN A 25 -5.75 8.74 2.30
CA ASN A 25 -4.88 9.33 1.28
C ASN A 25 -3.56 8.57 1.17
N ILE A 26 -3.02 8.18 2.30
CA ILE A 26 -1.78 7.41 2.33
C ILE A 26 -1.98 6.04 1.69
N ILE A 27 -3.08 5.40 2.03
CA ILE A 27 -3.42 4.09 1.48
C ILE A 27 -3.56 4.17 -0.04
N ASN A 28 -4.26 5.17 -0.54
CA ASN A 28 -4.43 5.34 -1.98
C ASN A 28 -3.09 5.56 -2.68
N LYS A 29 -2.23 6.33 -2.06
CA LYS A 29 -0.90 6.59 -2.59
C LYS A 29 -0.08 5.32 -2.68
N LEU A 30 -0.13 4.52 -1.62
CA LEU A 30 0.60 3.27 -1.58
C LEU A 30 0.06 2.27 -2.59
N LYS A 31 -1.26 2.22 -2.74
CA LYS A 31 -1.89 1.34 -3.73
C LYS A 31 -1.47 1.72 -5.14
N ARG A 32 -1.33 3.00 -5.42
CA ARG A 32 -0.85 3.46 -6.72
C ARG A 32 0.56 2.98 -6.98
N GLN A 33 1.43 3.10 -5.98
CA GLN A 33 2.80 2.65 -6.11
C GLN A 33 2.87 1.15 -6.32
N LEU A 34 2.05 0.42 -5.57
CA LEU A 34 1.99 -1.03 -5.70
C LEU A 34 1.58 -1.44 -7.10
N ARG A 35 0.54 -0.80 -7.62
CA ARG A 35 0.05 -1.09 -8.95
C ARG A 35 1.12 -0.83 -10.02
N LYS A 36 1.87 0.24 -9.85
CA LYS A 36 2.94 0.59 -10.77
C LYS A 36 4.01 -0.49 -10.79
N LEU A 37 4.37 -0.97 -9.61
CA LEU A 37 5.40 -2.00 -9.49
C LEU A 37 4.92 -3.34 -10.07
N GLU A 38 3.66 -3.65 -9.88
CA GLU A 38 3.10 -4.90 -10.40
C GLU A 38 2.97 -4.89 -11.91
N ASN A 39 2.70 -3.73 -12.49
CA ASN A 39 2.53 -3.60 -13.93
C ASN A 39 3.85 -3.42 -14.67
N ASN A 40 4.91 -3.23 -13.95
CA ASN A 40 6.22 -3.15 -14.56
C ASN A 40 6.75 -4.54 -14.84
#